data_8a6ae850fc4b3e17b21d74e4e9065475
#
_entry.id   8a6ae850fc4b3e17b21d74e4e9065475
#
_cell.length_a   1.000
_cell.length_b   1.000
_cell.length_c   1.000
_cell.angle_alpha   90.00
_cell.angle_beta   90.00
_cell.angle_gamma   90.00
#
_symmetry.space_group_name_H-M   'P 1'
#
loop_
_entity.id
_entity.type
_entity.pdbx_description
1 polymer ?
#
loop_
_entity_poly.entity_id
_entity_poly.type
_entity_poly.pdbx_seq_one_letter_code
_entity_poly.pdbx_strand_id
1 'polypeptide(L)'
;MLNNIVLYKNAFLNLHVKIVDGRKFPNKAILLISVMDHVRCGYIVDNRIRLDNTICTAFEYNWKVFVDSTPPTVWTPFWHMKKESFWHFYPIHTLADIDRLVKPGETASLGRMKREIKYAYLDNELFNIIQETSGRTELLTVLKTDFLSLR
;
A
#
# COMPACT_ATOMS: atom_id res chain seq x y z
N MET A 1 0.82 24.99 10.56
CA MET A 1 1.88 23.97 10.76
C MET A 1 2.17 23.28 9.45
N LEU A 2 3.45 23.15 9.12
CA LEU A 2 3.84 22.42 7.92
C LEU A 2 3.64 20.92 8.14
N ASN A 3 3.06 20.25 7.16
CA ASN A 3 3.00 18.81 7.17
C ASN A 3 4.22 18.22 6.44
N ASN A 4 4.47 16.94 6.60
CA ASN A 4 5.63 16.28 6.02
C ASN A 4 5.34 15.68 4.64
N ILE A 5 4.57 16.39 3.82
CA ILE A 5 4.19 15.85 2.51
C ILE A 5 5.41 15.62 1.60
N VAL A 6 6.42 16.47 1.69
CA VAL A 6 7.65 16.28 0.91
C VAL A 6 8.35 14.98 1.28
N LEU A 7 8.39 14.66 2.58
CA LEU A 7 8.95 13.41 3.06
C LEU A 7 8.24 12.21 2.43
N TYR A 8 6.91 12.23 2.43
CA TYR A 8 6.14 11.11 1.90
C TYR A 8 6.10 11.07 0.37
N LYS A 9 6.17 12.21 -0.29
CA LYS A 9 6.40 12.22 -1.74
C LYS A 9 7.71 11.49 -2.08
N ASN A 10 8.77 11.80 -1.35
CA ASN A 10 10.05 11.13 -1.55
C ASN A 10 9.98 9.64 -1.21
N ALA A 11 9.29 9.27 -0.14
CA ALA A 11 9.10 7.86 0.21
C ALA A 11 8.37 7.11 -0.91
N PHE A 12 7.36 7.71 -1.52
CA PHE A 12 6.61 7.12 -2.62
C PHE A 12 7.46 7.01 -3.89
N LEU A 13 8.29 8.00 -4.17
CA LEU A 13 9.22 7.93 -5.30
C LEU A 13 10.26 6.82 -5.13
N ASN A 14 10.57 6.46 -3.89
CA ASN A 14 11.62 5.50 -3.56
C ASN A 14 11.06 4.18 -3.00
N LEU A 15 9.85 3.80 -3.37
CA LEU A 15 9.31 2.49 -2.99
C LEU A 15 10.24 1.37 -3.43
N HIS A 16 10.39 0.37 -2.57
CA HIS A 16 11.18 -0.82 -2.88
C HIS A 16 10.41 -1.72 -3.84
N VAL A 17 10.67 -1.57 -5.12
CA VAL A 17 9.98 -2.30 -6.19
C VAL A 17 10.97 -2.84 -7.20
N LYS A 18 10.57 -3.86 -7.93
CA LYS A 18 11.34 -4.38 -9.06
C LYS A 18 11.25 -3.40 -10.22
N ILE A 19 12.32 -3.34 -11.00
CA ILE A 19 12.35 -2.57 -12.25
C ILE A 19 12.55 -3.58 -13.37
N VAL A 20 11.64 -3.58 -14.33
CA VAL A 20 11.69 -4.47 -15.50
C VAL A 20 11.57 -3.62 -16.76
N ASP A 21 12.53 -3.75 -17.65
CA ASP A 21 12.58 -2.97 -18.90
C ASP A 21 12.49 -1.46 -18.65
N GLY A 22 13.18 -0.98 -17.61
CA GLY A 22 13.20 0.43 -17.25
C GLY A 22 11.94 0.93 -16.56
N ARG A 23 10.98 0.06 -16.27
CA ARG A 23 9.71 0.43 -15.63
C ARG A 23 9.62 -0.17 -14.25
N LYS A 24 9.12 0.62 -13.31
CA LYS A 24 8.87 0.18 -11.95
C LYS A 24 7.60 -0.69 -11.90
N PHE A 25 7.65 -1.78 -11.12
CA PHE A 25 6.47 -2.60 -10.88
C PHE A 25 5.40 -1.77 -10.16
N PRO A 26 4.16 -1.78 -10.65
CA PRO A 26 3.12 -0.91 -10.10
C PRO A 26 2.36 -1.46 -8.90
N ASN A 27 2.69 -2.66 -8.43
CA ASN A 27 1.88 -3.37 -7.43
C ASN A 27 1.67 -2.55 -6.16
N LYS A 28 2.74 -2.03 -5.57
CA LYS A 28 2.65 -1.22 -4.35
C LYS A 28 1.94 0.11 -4.60
N ALA A 29 2.21 0.73 -5.74
CA ALA A 29 1.55 1.99 -6.10
C ALA A 29 0.04 1.81 -6.23
N ILE A 30 -0.40 0.73 -6.88
CA ILE A 30 -1.83 0.45 -7.03
C ILE A 30 -2.47 0.11 -5.69
N LEU A 31 -1.77 -0.59 -4.80
CA LEU A 31 -2.28 -0.82 -3.45
C LEU A 31 -2.46 0.49 -2.70
N LEU A 32 -1.49 1.40 -2.76
CA LEU A 32 -1.59 2.70 -2.11
C LEU A 32 -2.72 3.55 -2.70
N ILE A 33 -2.89 3.53 -4.01
CA ILE A 33 -4.01 4.21 -4.66
C ILE A 33 -5.34 3.65 -4.14
N SER A 34 -5.43 2.34 -3.99
CA SER A 34 -6.65 1.68 -3.50
C SER A 34 -6.95 2.06 -2.05
N VAL A 35 -5.92 2.16 -1.20
CA VAL A 35 -6.08 2.66 0.17
C VAL A 35 -6.59 4.09 0.16
N MET A 36 -6.00 4.95 -0.66
CA MET A 36 -6.41 6.36 -0.72
C MET A 36 -7.82 6.52 -1.28
N ASP A 37 -8.23 5.70 -2.25
CA ASP A 37 -9.60 5.68 -2.73
C ASP A 37 -10.58 5.31 -1.62
N HIS A 38 -10.22 4.34 -0.78
CA HIS A 38 -11.06 3.92 0.34
C HIS A 38 -11.15 4.97 1.43
N VAL A 39 -10.09 5.72 1.66
CA VAL A 39 -10.14 6.88 2.56
C VAL A 39 -11.09 7.94 2.00
N ARG A 40 -10.97 8.24 0.72
CA ARG A 40 -11.83 9.22 0.06
C ARG A 40 -13.30 8.81 0.09
N CYS A 41 -13.61 7.53 -0.10
CA CYS A 41 -14.98 7.03 -0.15
C CYS A 41 -15.58 6.70 1.23
N GLY A 42 -14.80 6.82 2.29
CA GLY A 42 -15.29 6.54 3.65
C GLY A 42 -15.29 5.08 4.06
N TYR A 43 -14.66 4.19 3.29
CA TYR A 43 -14.51 2.79 3.68
C TYR A 43 -13.39 2.60 4.69
N ILE A 44 -12.37 3.46 4.65
CA ILE A 44 -11.33 3.52 5.67
C ILE A 44 -11.53 4.83 6.41
N VAL A 45 -11.95 4.74 7.67
CA VAL A 45 -12.28 5.91 8.49
C VAL A 45 -11.27 6.17 9.58
N ASP A 46 -10.46 5.17 9.93
CA ASP A 46 -9.36 5.28 10.87
C ASP A 46 -8.11 4.62 10.27
N ASN A 47 -6.98 4.77 10.93
CA ASN A 47 -5.69 4.29 10.41
C ASN A 47 -5.55 2.78 10.60
N ARG A 48 -6.47 2.04 9.98
CA ARG A 48 -6.47 0.57 9.99
C ARG A 48 -6.84 0.06 8.61
N ILE A 49 -5.90 -0.63 7.99
CA ILE A 49 -6.07 -1.18 6.65
C ILE A 49 -6.15 -2.69 6.78
N ARG A 50 -7.34 -3.23 6.57
CA ARG A 50 -7.58 -4.67 6.70
C ARG A 50 -7.45 -5.35 5.35
N LEU A 51 -6.89 -6.55 5.37
CA LEU A 51 -6.80 -7.39 4.18
C LEU A 51 -8.12 -8.15 4.04
N ASP A 52 -9.10 -7.48 3.45
CA ASP A 52 -10.47 -7.99 3.30
C ASP A 52 -10.94 -7.89 1.85
N ASN A 53 -12.17 -8.30 1.59
CA ASN A 53 -12.73 -8.27 0.25
C ASN A 53 -12.83 -6.86 -0.31
N THR A 54 -13.03 -5.87 0.53
CA THR A 54 -13.18 -4.48 0.09
C THR A 54 -11.88 -3.97 -0.53
N ILE A 55 -10.76 -4.17 0.14
CA ILE A 55 -9.45 -3.76 -0.40
C ILE A 55 -9.07 -4.60 -1.61
N CYS A 56 -9.39 -5.89 -1.61
CA CYS A 56 -9.15 -6.76 -2.76
C CYS A 56 -9.88 -6.24 -4.00
N THR A 57 -11.15 -5.90 -3.86
CA THR A 57 -11.96 -5.40 -4.97
C THR A 57 -11.41 -4.07 -5.51
N ALA A 58 -11.03 -3.16 -4.62
CA ALA A 58 -10.45 -1.89 -5.03
C ALA A 58 -9.12 -2.09 -5.76
N PHE A 59 -8.29 -2.99 -5.27
CA PHE A 59 -7.01 -3.30 -5.90
C PHE A 59 -7.21 -3.86 -7.31
N GLU A 60 -8.10 -4.83 -7.47
CA GLU A 60 -8.39 -5.43 -8.77
C GLU A 60 -8.96 -4.42 -9.75
N TYR A 61 -9.87 -3.57 -9.30
CA TYR A 61 -10.44 -2.50 -10.11
C TYR A 61 -9.34 -1.55 -10.61
N ASN A 62 -8.52 -1.04 -9.71
CA ASN A 62 -7.46 -0.11 -10.07
C ASN A 62 -6.39 -0.76 -10.94
N TRP A 63 -6.11 -2.04 -10.71
CA TRP A 63 -5.19 -2.77 -11.58
C TRP A 63 -5.68 -2.79 -13.02
N LYS A 64 -6.96 -3.11 -13.23
CA LYS A 64 -7.55 -3.14 -14.58
C LYS A 64 -7.56 -1.77 -15.23
N VAL A 65 -7.83 -0.73 -14.46
CA VAL A 65 -7.84 0.63 -14.98
C VAL A 65 -6.45 1.06 -15.45
N PHE A 66 -5.41 0.76 -14.69
CA PHE A 66 -4.08 1.30 -14.96
C PHE A 66 -3.16 0.35 -15.70
N VAL A 67 -3.33 -0.95 -15.56
CA VAL A 67 -2.40 -1.94 -16.13
C VAL A 67 -3.05 -2.74 -17.25
N ASP A 68 -4.35 -2.92 -17.23
CA ASP A 68 -5.12 -3.62 -18.28
C ASP A 68 -4.62 -5.06 -18.50
N SER A 69 -4.39 -5.79 -17.42
CA SER A 69 -4.04 -7.21 -17.45
C SER A 69 -4.66 -7.90 -16.27
N THR A 70 -4.45 -9.21 -16.15
CA THR A 70 -4.95 -9.96 -14.99
C THR A 70 -4.25 -9.47 -13.72
N PRO A 71 -4.99 -9.05 -12.69
CA PRO A 71 -4.37 -8.56 -11.46
C PRO A 71 -3.67 -9.69 -10.69
N PRO A 72 -2.53 -9.38 -10.07
CA PRO A 72 -1.93 -10.31 -9.10
C PRO A 72 -2.78 -10.34 -7.83
N THR A 73 -2.42 -11.23 -6.91
CA THR A 73 -3.09 -11.27 -5.61
C THR A 73 -2.69 -10.05 -4.77
N VAL A 74 -3.67 -9.41 -4.14
CA VAL A 74 -3.43 -8.19 -3.35
C VAL A 74 -2.54 -8.47 -2.13
N TRP A 75 -2.58 -9.68 -1.56
CA TRP A 75 -1.79 -9.96 -0.36
C TRP A 75 -0.30 -9.99 -0.61
N THR A 76 0.16 -10.18 -1.86
CA THR A 76 1.58 -10.09 -2.17
C THR A 76 2.12 -8.69 -1.96
N PRO A 77 1.62 -7.62 -2.62
CA PRO A 77 2.10 -6.28 -2.32
C PRO A 77 1.75 -5.84 -0.89
N PHE A 78 0.62 -6.28 -0.33
CA PHE A 78 0.27 -5.98 1.05
C PHE A 78 1.38 -6.44 2.00
N TRP A 79 1.85 -7.67 1.84
CA TRP A 79 2.95 -8.21 2.65
C TRP A 79 4.25 -7.44 2.44
N HIS A 80 4.61 -7.20 1.19
CA HIS A 80 5.89 -6.56 0.87
C HIS A 80 5.94 -5.07 1.20
N MET A 81 4.80 -4.44 1.49
CA MET A 81 4.78 -3.08 2.02
C MET A 81 5.53 -2.95 3.34
N LYS A 82 5.74 -4.04 4.08
CA LYS A 82 6.53 -3.99 5.32
C LYS A 82 7.94 -3.47 5.12
N LYS A 83 8.47 -3.47 3.90
CA LYS A 83 9.77 -2.89 3.56
C LYS A 83 9.75 -1.37 3.55
N GLU A 84 8.58 -0.76 3.49
CA GLU A 84 8.45 0.70 3.46
C GLU A 84 8.38 1.23 4.87
N SER A 85 9.10 2.33 5.13
CA SER A 85 9.21 2.89 6.48
C SER A 85 7.89 3.41 7.03
N PHE A 86 6.94 3.74 6.18
CA PHE A 86 5.65 4.33 6.56
C PHE A 86 4.52 3.31 6.72
N TRP A 87 4.76 2.02 6.43
CA TRP A 87 3.76 0.96 6.49
C TRP A 87 4.09 0.01 7.63
N HIS A 88 3.11 -0.29 8.48
CA HIS A 88 3.29 -1.09 9.69
C HIS A 88 2.21 -2.16 9.79
N PHE A 89 2.54 -3.29 10.41
CA PHE A 89 1.55 -4.31 10.73
C PHE A 89 1.24 -4.28 12.22
N TYR A 90 -0.04 -4.37 12.56
CA TYR A 90 -0.45 -4.56 13.94
C TYR A 90 -0.64 -6.07 14.16
N PRO A 91 0.19 -6.71 14.99
CA PRO A 91 0.15 -8.16 15.15
C PRO A 91 -1.01 -8.60 16.03
N ILE A 92 -1.51 -9.82 15.77
CA ILE A 92 -2.47 -10.46 16.68
C ILE A 92 -1.74 -10.94 17.92
N HIS A 93 -0.52 -11.45 17.77
CA HIS A 93 0.31 -11.97 18.87
C HIS A 93 1.48 -11.02 19.18
N THR A 94 2.63 -11.23 18.56
CA THR A 94 3.80 -10.36 18.72
C THR A 94 4.39 -10.00 17.38
N LEU A 95 5.10 -8.87 17.34
CA LEU A 95 5.78 -8.44 16.10
C LEU A 95 6.82 -9.47 15.64
N ALA A 96 7.51 -10.12 16.57
CA ALA A 96 8.49 -11.15 16.25
C ALA A 96 7.86 -12.33 15.51
N ASP A 97 6.62 -12.68 15.83
CA ASP A 97 5.91 -13.75 15.13
C ASP A 97 5.68 -13.41 13.67
N ILE A 98 5.34 -12.15 13.39
CA ILE A 98 5.15 -11.70 12.00
C ILE A 98 6.46 -11.84 11.22
N ASP A 99 7.56 -11.40 11.79
CA ASP A 99 8.87 -11.45 11.11
C ASP A 99 9.33 -12.88 10.84
N ARG A 100 8.83 -13.85 11.59
CA ARG A 100 9.18 -15.27 11.45
C ARG A 100 8.25 -16.07 10.56
N LEU A 101 7.21 -15.46 10.00
CA LEU A 101 6.22 -16.19 9.21
C LEU A 101 6.84 -16.84 7.97
N VAL A 102 7.81 -16.21 7.36
CA VAL A 102 8.49 -16.71 6.17
C VAL A 102 9.96 -16.31 6.22
N LYS A 103 10.75 -16.94 5.34
CA LYS A 103 12.15 -16.55 5.16
C LYS A 103 12.24 -15.18 4.48
N PRO A 104 13.35 -14.45 4.66
CA PRO A 104 13.55 -13.17 3.98
C PRO A 104 13.31 -13.29 2.47
N GLY A 105 12.55 -12.36 1.92
CA GLY A 105 12.21 -12.32 0.50
C GLY A 105 11.01 -13.13 0.09
N GLU A 106 10.52 -14.03 0.94
CA GLU A 106 9.31 -14.79 0.66
C GLU A 106 8.05 -14.02 1.06
N THR A 107 6.92 -14.44 0.49
CA THR A 107 5.61 -13.87 0.82
C THR A 107 4.84 -14.83 1.71
N ALA A 108 4.31 -14.33 2.82
CA ALA A 108 3.43 -15.14 3.66
C ALA A 108 2.16 -15.48 2.89
N SER A 109 1.58 -16.64 3.17
CA SER A 109 0.29 -17.00 2.58
C SER A 109 -0.82 -16.12 3.14
N LEU A 110 -1.92 -16.00 2.38
CA LEU A 110 -3.08 -15.24 2.84
C LEU A 110 -3.60 -15.77 4.19
N GLY A 111 -3.67 -17.09 4.35
CA GLY A 111 -4.13 -17.69 5.60
C GLY A 111 -3.23 -17.32 6.79
N ARG A 112 -1.91 -17.33 6.61
CA ARG A 112 -0.98 -16.91 7.66
C ARG A 112 -1.13 -15.44 7.99
N MET A 113 -1.23 -14.58 6.98
CA MET A 113 -1.43 -13.15 7.22
C MET A 113 -2.69 -12.90 8.03
N LYS A 114 -3.79 -13.54 7.69
CA LYS A 114 -5.05 -13.38 8.43
C LYS A 114 -4.99 -13.87 9.86
N ARG A 115 -4.17 -14.87 10.13
CA ARG A 115 -4.01 -15.39 11.50
C ARG A 115 -3.07 -14.55 12.35
N GLU A 116 -2.12 -13.84 11.73
CA GLU A 116 -1.05 -13.17 12.44
C GLU A 116 -1.14 -11.64 12.38
N ILE A 117 -1.76 -11.07 11.35
CA ILE A 117 -1.86 -9.62 11.15
C ILE A 117 -3.31 -9.19 11.37
N LYS A 118 -3.52 -8.32 12.34
CA LYS A 118 -4.85 -7.79 12.61
C LYS A 118 -5.24 -6.73 11.57
N TYR A 119 -4.33 -5.82 11.27
CA TYR A 119 -4.45 -4.82 10.22
C TYR A 119 -3.09 -4.20 9.95
N ALA A 120 -2.97 -3.50 8.82
CA ALA A 120 -1.84 -2.62 8.56
C ALA A 120 -2.21 -1.20 8.92
N TYR A 121 -1.22 -0.35 9.18
CA TYR A 121 -1.45 1.07 9.44
C TYR A 121 -0.27 1.88 8.92
N LEU A 122 -0.55 3.14 8.66
CA LEU A 122 0.45 4.09 8.15
C LEU A 122 1.00 4.92 9.31
N ASP A 123 2.13 5.60 9.07
CA ASP A 123 2.51 6.67 9.98
C ASP A 123 1.32 7.60 10.17
N ASN A 124 1.11 8.07 11.40
CA ASN A 124 -0.03 8.95 11.69
C ASN A 124 -0.03 10.20 10.82
N GLU A 125 1.15 10.78 10.58
CA GLU A 125 1.26 11.96 9.71
C GLU A 125 0.81 11.67 8.28
N LEU A 126 1.22 10.52 7.73
CA LEU A 126 0.82 10.13 6.39
C LEU A 126 -0.70 9.92 6.33
N PHE A 127 -1.26 9.25 7.32
CA PHE A 127 -2.71 9.04 7.35
C PHE A 127 -3.45 10.38 7.39
N ASN A 128 -2.98 11.33 8.19
CA ASN A 128 -3.57 12.67 8.25
C ASN A 128 -3.49 13.38 6.90
N ILE A 129 -2.36 13.27 6.21
CA ILE A 129 -2.19 13.87 4.89
C ILE A 129 -3.19 13.30 3.88
N ILE A 130 -3.38 12.00 3.84
CA ILE A 130 -4.28 11.39 2.85
C ILE A 130 -5.76 11.56 3.19
N GLN A 131 -6.10 11.98 4.39
CA GLN A 131 -7.47 12.37 4.73
C GLN A 131 -7.86 13.69 4.09
N GLU A 132 -6.89 14.56 3.84
CA GLU A 132 -7.10 15.86 3.21
C GLU A 132 -7.09 15.70 1.68
N THR A 133 -8.03 16.36 1.01
CA THR A 133 -8.13 16.29 -0.45
C THR A 133 -6.84 16.75 -1.13
N SER A 134 -6.27 17.86 -0.68
CA SER A 134 -5.04 18.41 -1.28
C SER A 134 -3.85 17.46 -1.11
N GLY A 135 -3.64 16.95 0.09
CA GLY A 135 -2.54 16.02 0.37
C GLY A 135 -2.69 14.73 -0.40
N ARG A 136 -3.90 14.17 -0.42
CA ARG A 136 -4.19 12.95 -1.15
C ARG A 136 -3.95 13.13 -2.65
N THR A 137 -4.39 14.25 -3.22
CA THR A 137 -4.19 14.56 -4.65
C THR A 137 -2.72 14.64 -5.00
N GLU A 138 -1.91 15.31 -4.17
CA GLU A 138 -0.47 15.40 -4.42
C GLU A 138 0.20 14.04 -4.41
N LEU A 139 -0.11 13.19 -3.43
CA LEU A 139 0.48 11.86 -3.35
C LEU A 139 -0.01 10.94 -4.46
N LEU A 140 -1.28 11.01 -4.83
CA LEU A 140 -1.79 10.28 -5.99
C LEU A 140 -1.08 10.67 -7.27
N THR A 141 -0.81 11.96 -7.46
CA THR A 141 -0.10 12.44 -8.64
C THR A 141 1.30 11.83 -8.73
N VAL A 142 2.03 11.77 -7.61
CA VAL A 142 3.35 11.13 -7.56
C VAL A 142 3.27 9.67 -8.02
N LEU A 143 2.33 8.91 -7.47
CA LEU A 143 2.19 7.49 -7.81
C LEU A 143 1.82 7.30 -9.29
N LYS A 144 0.86 8.06 -9.78
CA LYS A 144 0.41 7.94 -11.16
C LYS A 144 1.49 8.35 -12.15
N THR A 145 2.21 9.41 -11.87
CA THR A 145 3.26 9.91 -12.74
C THR A 145 4.46 8.96 -12.77
N ASP A 146 4.90 8.48 -11.62
CA ASP A 146 6.14 7.71 -11.52
C ASP A 146 5.96 6.23 -11.88
N PHE A 147 4.79 5.66 -11.63
CA PHE A 147 4.57 4.22 -11.79
C PHE A 147 3.63 3.85 -12.93
N LEU A 148 2.70 4.71 -13.32
CA LEU A 148 1.58 4.35 -14.18
C LEU A 148 1.45 5.16 -15.46
N SER A 149 2.02 6.33 -15.55
CA SER A 149 1.72 7.26 -16.61
C SER A 149 2.54 6.90 -17.82
N LEU A 150 2.98 6.51 -18.47
CA LEU A 150 3.80 6.25 -19.66
C LEU A 150 3.50 4.87 -20.22
N ARG A 151 2.27 4.56 -20.29
CA ARG A 151 1.84 3.31 -20.91
C ARG A 151 1.40 3.47 -22.35
#